data_a0d274a6dda8af1597f79bf469849fb6
#
_entry.id   a0d274a6dda8af1597f79bf469849fb6
#
_cell.length_a   1.000
_cell.length_b   1.000
_cell.length_c   1.000
_cell.angle_alpha   90.00
_cell.angle_beta   90.00
_cell.angle_gamma   90.00
#
_symmetry.space_group_name_H-M   'P 1'
#
loop_
_entity.id
_entity.type
_entity.pdbx_description
1 polymer ?
#
loop_
_entity_poly.entity_id
_entity_poly.type
_entity_poly.pdbx_seq_one_letter_code
_entity_poly.pdbx_strand_id
1 'polypeptide(L)'
;MIIVSGRIYVRPGARPEFLSSSLDAVAQARQSRGCRDFVVAADPIEPDQVNVYEEWESEQALLTFRGGGPGEDLTSSIVRADVSRHVVASSGPP
;
A
#
# COMPACT_ATOMS: atom_id res chain seq x y z
N MET A 1 -5.36 14.97 6.40
CA MET A 1 -4.70 13.65 6.35
C MET A 1 -5.37 12.77 5.32
N ILE A 2 -4.58 11.98 4.63
CA ILE A 2 -5.05 11.04 3.61
C ILE A 2 -4.78 9.63 4.10
N ILE A 3 -5.77 8.75 3.97
CA ILE A 3 -5.61 7.32 4.18
C ILE A 3 -5.83 6.61 2.85
N VAL A 4 -4.93 5.71 2.51
CA VAL A 4 -5.10 4.79 1.38
C VAL A 4 -5.20 3.39 1.97
N SER A 5 -6.28 2.69 1.66
CA SER A 5 -6.48 1.38 2.24
C SER A 5 -7.27 0.46 1.32
N GLY A 6 -7.06 -0.82 1.48
CA GLY A 6 -7.77 -1.83 0.74
C GLY A 6 -6.97 -3.10 0.58
N ARG A 7 -7.26 -3.80 -0.50
CA ARG A 7 -6.69 -5.12 -0.74
C ARG A 7 -6.28 -5.29 -2.19
N ILE A 8 -5.23 -6.06 -2.36
CA ILE A 8 -4.72 -6.46 -3.65
C ILE A 8 -4.80 -7.98 -3.72
N TYR A 9 -5.25 -8.49 -4.86
CA TYR A 9 -5.32 -9.93 -5.09
C TYR A 9 -4.27 -10.30 -6.12
N VAL A 10 -3.37 -11.20 -5.75
CA VAL A 10 -2.30 -11.66 -6.63
C VAL A 10 -2.63 -13.04 -7.19
N ARG A 11 -1.90 -13.45 -8.24
CA ARG A 11 -2.06 -14.78 -8.81
C ARG A 11 -1.79 -15.83 -7.75
N PRO A 12 -2.46 -17.00 -7.82
CA PRO A 12 -2.23 -18.07 -6.86
C PRO A 12 -0.76 -18.39 -6.68
N GLY A 13 -0.29 -18.40 -5.43
CA GLY A 13 1.10 -18.69 -5.10
C GLY A 13 2.09 -17.53 -5.27
N ALA A 14 1.65 -16.37 -5.80
CA ALA A 14 2.56 -15.24 -6.06
C ALA A 14 2.79 -14.33 -4.84
N ARG A 15 2.03 -14.52 -3.77
CA ARG A 15 2.08 -13.60 -2.63
C ARG A 15 3.47 -13.49 -1.95
N PRO A 16 4.19 -14.59 -1.68
CA PRO A 16 5.51 -14.46 -1.05
C PRO A 16 6.46 -13.59 -1.86
N GLU A 17 6.51 -13.78 -3.16
CA GLU A 17 7.35 -12.99 -4.04
C GLU A 17 6.88 -11.54 -4.11
N PHE A 18 5.57 -11.33 -4.19
CA PHE A 18 4.99 -9.98 -4.19
C PHE A 18 5.40 -9.21 -2.94
N LEU A 19 5.25 -9.83 -1.77
CA LEU A 19 5.62 -9.20 -0.50
C LEU A 19 7.11 -8.92 -0.41
N SER A 20 7.93 -9.86 -0.83
CA SER A 20 9.38 -9.68 -0.87
C SER A 20 9.77 -8.50 -1.77
N SER A 21 9.16 -8.42 -2.95
CA SER A 21 9.45 -7.35 -3.92
C SER A 21 8.94 -5.99 -3.45
N SER A 22 7.97 -5.94 -2.53
CA SER A 22 7.42 -4.69 -2.03
C SER A 22 8.25 -4.06 -0.90
N LEU A 23 9.21 -4.79 -0.33
CA LEU A 23 9.93 -4.33 0.87
C LEU A 23 10.65 -3.01 0.65
N ASP A 24 11.30 -2.82 -0.49
CA ASP A 24 12.01 -1.58 -0.78
C ASP A 24 11.05 -0.39 -0.88
N ALA A 25 9.91 -0.60 -1.51
CA ALA A 25 8.89 0.45 -1.63
C ALA A 25 8.34 0.84 -0.26
N VAL A 26 8.09 -0.15 0.61
CA VAL A 26 7.61 0.10 1.97
C VAL A 26 8.66 0.90 2.76
N ALA A 27 9.92 0.50 2.68
CA ALA A 27 11.00 1.19 3.39
C ALA A 27 11.15 2.63 2.89
N GLN A 28 11.10 2.85 1.58
CA GLN A 28 11.19 4.18 0.99
C GLN A 28 10.00 5.05 1.40
N ALA A 29 8.80 4.47 1.38
CA ALA A 29 7.59 5.18 1.77
C ALA A 29 7.69 5.68 3.21
N ARG A 30 8.10 4.81 4.13
CA ARG A 30 8.21 5.15 5.55
C ARG A 30 9.23 6.25 5.83
N GLN A 31 10.20 6.45 4.95
CA GLN A 31 11.19 7.54 5.04
C GLN A 31 10.77 8.78 4.27
N SER A 32 9.69 8.71 3.51
CA SER A 32 9.24 9.82 2.68
C SER A 32 8.58 10.90 3.52
N ARG A 33 8.80 12.15 3.12
CA ARG A 33 8.23 13.30 3.81
C ARG A 33 6.71 13.24 3.77
N GLY A 34 6.09 13.38 4.93
CA GLY A 34 4.64 13.36 5.06
C GLY A 34 4.02 11.97 5.18
N CYS A 35 4.81 10.91 5.09
CA CYS A 35 4.32 9.57 5.34
C CYS A 35 4.25 9.31 6.84
N ARG A 36 3.07 8.95 7.33
CA ARG A 36 2.84 8.64 8.73
C ARG A 36 2.86 7.14 8.99
N ASP A 37 2.41 6.35 8.03
CA ASP A 37 2.44 4.91 8.10
C ASP A 37 2.31 4.31 6.69
N PHE A 38 2.86 3.13 6.51
CA PHE A 38 2.79 2.43 5.24
C PHE A 38 2.96 0.94 5.50
N VAL A 39 1.92 0.15 5.20
CA VAL A 39 1.89 -1.28 5.49
C VAL A 39 1.42 -2.05 4.26
N VAL A 40 2.17 -3.07 3.90
CA VAL A 40 1.79 -4.04 2.88
C VAL A 40 2.01 -5.41 3.52
N ALA A 41 0.95 -6.17 3.74
CA ALA A 41 1.02 -7.38 4.53
C ALA A 41 0.07 -8.47 4.01
N ALA A 42 0.44 -9.71 4.29
CA ALA A 42 -0.40 -10.86 3.95
C ALA A 42 -1.70 -10.84 4.75
N ASP A 43 -2.82 -11.10 4.07
CA ASP A 43 -4.06 -11.34 4.79
C ASP A 43 -3.95 -12.64 5.60
N PRO A 44 -4.43 -12.67 6.86
CA PRO A 44 -4.28 -13.87 7.69
C PRO A 44 -5.19 -15.03 7.29
N ILE A 45 -6.22 -14.77 6.48
CA ILE A 45 -7.21 -15.79 6.09
C ILE A 45 -7.08 -16.16 4.61
N GLU A 46 -7.12 -15.15 3.73
CA GLU A 46 -7.13 -15.36 2.28
C GLU A 46 -5.72 -15.51 1.73
N PRO A 47 -5.35 -16.65 1.13
CA PRO A 47 -3.95 -16.93 0.79
C PRO A 47 -3.35 -16.06 -0.31
N ASP A 48 -4.17 -15.49 -1.18
CA ASP A 48 -3.68 -14.68 -2.30
C ASP A 48 -4.03 -13.20 -2.15
N GLN A 49 -4.41 -12.79 -0.94
CA GLN A 49 -4.76 -11.42 -0.63
C GLN A 49 -3.64 -10.72 0.12
N VAL A 50 -3.38 -9.48 -0.28
CA VAL A 50 -2.42 -8.58 0.35
C VAL A 50 -3.19 -7.35 0.82
N ASN A 51 -3.03 -6.99 2.08
CA ASN A 51 -3.70 -5.83 2.66
C ASN A 51 -2.75 -4.63 2.61
N VAL A 52 -3.29 -3.47 2.23
CA VAL A 52 -2.54 -2.23 2.07
C VAL A 52 -3.13 -1.17 2.97
N TYR A 53 -2.27 -0.46 3.69
CA TYR A 53 -2.66 0.67 4.50
C TYR A 53 -1.58 1.74 4.46
N GLU A 54 -1.97 2.98 4.14
CA GLU A 54 -1.07 4.13 4.08
C GLU A 54 -1.70 5.32 4.78
N GLU A 55 -0.90 6.07 5.52
CA GLU A 55 -1.30 7.36 6.10
C GLU A 55 -0.34 8.44 5.62
N TRP A 56 -0.89 9.51 5.07
CA TRP A 56 -0.12 10.63 4.55
C TRP A 56 -0.66 11.94 5.14
N GLU A 57 0.24 12.86 5.47
CA GLU A 57 -0.13 14.17 6.01
C GLU A 57 -0.95 14.98 5.01
N SER A 58 -0.68 14.80 3.71
CA SER A 58 -1.34 15.55 2.63
C SER A 58 -1.38 14.74 1.35
N GLU A 59 -2.26 15.15 0.44
CA GLU A 59 -2.31 14.59 -0.90
C GLU A 59 -1.00 14.86 -1.66
N GLN A 60 -0.42 16.04 -1.45
CA GLN A 60 0.85 16.40 -2.09
C GLN A 60 1.96 15.40 -1.73
N ALA A 61 2.07 15.03 -0.47
CA ALA A 61 3.07 14.06 -0.01
C ALA A 61 2.86 12.70 -0.68
N LEU A 62 1.61 12.24 -0.73
CA LEU A 62 1.26 10.99 -1.40
C LEU A 62 1.65 11.01 -2.88
N LEU A 63 1.28 12.08 -3.59
CA LEU A 63 1.55 12.19 -5.03
C LEU A 63 3.04 12.30 -5.32
N THR A 64 3.79 12.98 -4.45
CA THR A 64 5.24 13.09 -4.59
C THR A 64 5.89 11.71 -4.47
N PHE A 65 5.46 10.91 -3.51
CA PHE A 65 5.96 9.54 -3.38
C PHE A 65 5.59 8.71 -4.61
N ARG A 66 4.35 8.79 -5.07
CA ARG A 66 3.85 8.01 -6.22
C ARG A 66 4.51 8.41 -7.53
N GLY A 67 5.11 9.58 -7.61
CA GLY A 67 5.87 10.00 -8.79
C GLY A 67 6.99 9.05 -9.15
N GLY A 68 7.50 8.27 -8.18
CA GLY A 68 8.49 7.22 -8.41
C GLY A 68 7.90 5.94 -8.99
N GLY A 69 6.59 5.74 -8.83
CA GLY A 69 5.84 4.59 -9.34
C GLY A 69 6.27 3.23 -8.78
N PRO A 70 5.39 2.23 -8.79
CA PRO A 70 5.79 0.85 -8.53
C PRO A 70 6.50 0.29 -9.77
N GLY A 71 7.44 -0.63 -9.58
CA GLY A 71 8.08 -1.34 -10.67
C GLY A 71 7.07 -2.23 -11.40
N GLU A 72 7.35 -2.51 -12.67
CA GLU A 72 6.50 -3.39 -13.49
C GLU A 72 6.33 -4.78 -12.87
N ASP A 73 7.38 -5.29 -12.22
CA ASP A 73 7.37 -6.60 -11.58
C ASP A 73 6.34 -6.71 -10.47
N LEU A 74 6.08 -5.62 -9.75
CA LEU A 74 5.06 -5.59 -8.70
C LEU A 74 3.66 -5.68 -9.28
N THR A 75 3.42 -4.98 -10.39
CA THR A 75 2.08 -4.94 -10.99
C THR A 75 1.75 -6.20 -11.80
N SER A 76 2.76 -6.91 -12.29
CA SER A 76 2.55 -8.06 -13.17
C SER A 76 1.85 -9.23 -12.47
N SER A 77 1.97 -9.36 -11.15
CA SER A 77 1.33 -10.44 -10.40
C SER A 77 -0.06 -10.07 -9.87
N ILE A 78 -0.51 -8.83 -10.05
CA ILE A 78 -1.79 -8.37 -9.55
C ILE A 78 -2.91 -8.79 -10.51
N VAL A 79 -3.88 -9.51 -9.95
CA VAL A 79 -5.09 -9.90 -10.68
C VAL A 79 -6.17 -8.83 -10.55
N ARG A 80 -6.32 -8.28 -9.34
CA ARG A 80 -7.32 -7.27 -9.02
C ARG A 80 -6.87 -6.45 -7.84
N ALA A 81 -7.23 -5.17 -7.83
CA ALA A 81 -6.97 -4.29 -6.70
C ALA A 81 -8.26 -3.57 -6.31
N ASP A 82 -8.51 -3.53 -5.01
CA ASP A 82 -9.65 -2.83 -4.43
C ASP A 82 -9.10 -1.92 -3.33
N VAL A 83 -8.50 -0.82 -3.76
CA VAL A 83 -7.80 0.14 -2.90
C VAL A 83 -8.39 1.52 -3.13
N SER A 84 -8.73 2.21 -2.06
CA SER A 84 -9.34 3.53 -2.11
C SER A 84 -8.56 4.55 -1.31
N ARG A 85 -8.67 5.80 -1.73
CA ARG A 85 -8.10 6.94 -1.03
C ARG A 85 -9.21 7.67 -0.29
N HIS A 86 -8.95 8.01 0.97
CA HIS A 86 -9.92 8.69 1.83
C HIS A 86 -9.32 9.98 2.38
N VAL A 87 -10.11 11.05 2.38
CA VAL A 87 -9.77 12.28 3.09
C VAL A 87 -10.36 12.18 4.49
N VAL A 88 -9.50 12.28 5.50
CA VAL A 88 -9.94 12.13 6.89
C VAL A 88 -10.44 13.48 7.41
N ALA A 89 -11.70 13.54 7.80
CA ALA A 89 -12.32 14.75 8.35
C ALA A 89 -12.03 14.91 9.85
N SER A 90 -11.98 13.81 10.58
CA SER A 90 -11.65 13.82 12.01
C SER A 90 -11.19 12.45 12.46
N SER A 91 -10.42 12.43 13.54
CA SER A 91 -9.94 11.19 14.15
C SER A 91 -10.16 11.26 15.66
N GLY A 92 -10.36 10.12 16.29
CA GLY A 92 -10.55 10.02 17.72
C GLY A 92 -10.24 8.60 18.20
N PRO A 93 -10.38 8.35 19.53
CA PRO A 93 -10.14 7.03 20.07
C PRO A 93 -11.13 6.00 19.52
N PRO A 94 -10.72 4.73 19.50
CA PRO A 94 -11.56 3.66 18.97
C PRO A 94 -12.84 3.42 19.78
#